data_f50d13a8bd5adcfceac7e120ec708255
#
_entry.id   f50d13a8bd5adcfceac7e120ec708255
#
_cell.length_a   1.000
_cell.length_b   1.000
_cell.length_c   1.000
_cell.angle_alpha   90.00
_cell.angle_beta   90.00
_cell.angle_gamma   90.00
#
_symmetry.space_group_name_H-M   'P 1'
#
loop_
_entity.id
_entity.type
_entity.pdbx_description
1 polymer ?
#
loop_
_entity_poly.entity_id
_entity_poly.type
_entity_poly.pdbx_seq_one_letter_code
_entity_poly.pdbx_strand_id
1 'polypeptide(L)'
;MKKNILKINIVVLSVLMLTAAACAPADTISQLEPAVAVTTEESDTNNQAHWAAQIDTDTALTEAEIEGLLFMREEEKLAGDVYRYLYEQWGSPVFSNIAESEDMHTQSVLALLNAYGIEDPARIEAGQFSDPALQTLYDELTVQGSQSLQDAYLVGGAIEEIDILDLQARIAETDREDIIMVYENLTKGSESHLRAFVRVYENQVRETYRAQYMTQAQFEEIIQADNNPGNGIGGQGAGQGYGQGNGVGKP
;
A
#
# COMPACT_ATOMS: atom_id res chain seq x y z
N MET A 1 -28.57 21.23 -1.74
CA MET A 1 -28.15 20.16 -2.66
C MET A 1 -27.96 18.91 -1.82
N LYS A 2 -28.66 17.82 -2.12
CA LYS A 2 -28.54 16.57 -1.36
C LYS A 2 -27.22 15.91 -1.79
N LYS A 3 -26.27 15.77 -0.86
CA LYS A 3 -25.03 15.01 -1.07
C LYS A 3 -25.41 13.52 -1.17
N ASN A 4 -25.29 12.95 -2.35
CA ASN A 4 -25.35 11.49 -2.52
C ASN A 4 -24.02 10.92 -2.03
N ILE A 5 -23.96 10.52 -0.77
CA ILE A 5 -22.89 9.67 -0.27
C ILE A 5 -23.19 8.28 -0.84
N LEU A 6 -22.40 7.86 -1.80
CA LEU A 6 -22.45 6.51 -2.32
C LEU A 6 -22.00 5.58 -1.20
N LYS A 7 -22.95 4.85 -0.62
CA LYS A 7 -22.64 3.79 0.32
C LYS A 7 -22.21 2.58 -0.50
N ILE A 8 -20.91 2.41 -0.69
CA ILE A 8 -20.37 1.16 -1.19
C ILE A 8 -20.65 0.11 -0.11
N ASN A 9 -21.55 -0.80 -0.39
CA ASN A 9 -21.76 -1.97 0.46
C ASN A 9 -20.64 -2.96 0.16
N ILE A 10 -19.57 -2.89 0.91
CA ILE A 10 -18.57 -3.96 0.92
C ILE A 10 -19.24 -5.19 1.53
N VAL A 11 -19.71 -6.06 0.68
CA VAL A 11 -20.13 -7.40 1.08
C VAL A 11 -18.83 -8.21 1.14
N VAL A 12 -18.35 -8.47 2.36
CA VAL A 12 -17.35 -9.52 2.58
C VAL A 12 -18.03 -10.83 2.18
N LEU A 13 -17.89 -11.20 0.91
CA LEU A 13 -18.45 -12.42 0.36
C LEU A 13 -17.41 -13.51 0.54
N SER A 14 -17.57 -14.30 1.58
CA SER A 14 -16.86 -15.58 1.72
C SER A 14 -17.27 -16.47 0.55
N VAL A 15 -16.47 -16.51 -0.51
CA VAL A 15 -16.70 -17.37 -1.66
C VAL A 15 -16.13 -18.76 -1.36
N LEU A 16 -17.02 -19.69 -1.10
CA LEU A 16 -16.73 -21.12 -1.02
C LEU A 16 -16.37 -21.61 -2.44
N MET A 17 -15.10 -21.86 -2.72
CA MET A 17 -14.63 -22.38 -4.00
C MET A 17 -14.88 -23.87 -4.11
N LEU A 18 -15.64 -24.26 -5.12
CA LEU A 18 -15.82 -25.63 -5.58
C LEU A 18 -14.79 -25.91 -6.69
N THR A 19 -13.91 -26.89 -6.45
CA THR A 19 -12.86 -27.30 -7.37
C THR A 19 -13.39 -28.06 -8.57
N ALA A 20 -12.95 -27.70 -9.78
CA ALA A 20 -12.99 -28.58 -10.94
C ALA A 20 -11.62 -28.61 -11.61
N ALA A 21 -10.96 -29.77 -11.52
CA ALA A 21 -9.71 -30.07 -12.22
C ALA A 21 -9.97 -30.37 -13.70
N ALA A 22 -9.19 -29.79 -14.60
CA ALA A 22 -9.05 -30.26 -15.98
C ALA A 22 -7.58 -30.20 -16.41
N CYS A 23 -7.01 -31.36 -16.72
CA CYS A 23 -5.72 -31.60 -17.35
C CYS A 23 -5.72 -31.28 -18.84
N ALA A 24 -4.61 -30.76 -19.38
CA ALA A 24 -3.97 -31.14 -20.65
C ALA A 24 -2.84 -30.19 -21.07
N PRO A 25 -2.02 -30.51 -22.12
CA PRO A 25 -0.62 -30.87 -21.87
C PRO A 25 0.39 -29.85 -22.43
N ALA A 26 1.66 -30.09 -22.09
CA ALA A 26 2.86 -29.34 -22.48
C ALA A 26 3.10 -29.29 -24.01
N ASP A 27 3.61 -28.15 -24.48
CA ASP A 27 4.47 -28.08 -25.65
C ASP A 27 5.62 -27.08 -25.44
N THR A 28 6.80 -27.61 -25.70
CA THR A 28 8.14 -27.03 -25.60
C THR A 28 8.41 -26.08 -26.75
N ILE A 29 8.95 -24.85 -26.50
CA ILE A 29 9.85 -24.19 -27.46
C ILE A 29 10.92 -23.35 -26.73
N SER A 30 12.11 -23.62 -27.11
CA SER A 30 13.48 -23.17 -27.01
C SER A 30 13.79 -21.66 -27.03
N GLN A 31 14.65 -21.26 -26.07
CA GLN A 31 15.82 -20.35 -26.20
C GLN A 31 15.72 -19.07 -27.05
N LEU A 32 15.98 -17.94 -26.39
CA LEU A 32 17.00 -16.95 -26.81
C LEU A 32 17.15 -15.87 -25.73
N GLU A 33 18.32 -15.79 -25.12
CA GLU A 33 18.83 -14.65 -24.37
C GLU A 33 19.31 -13.52 -25.30
N PRO A 34 19.36 -12.26 -24.87
CA PRO A 34 20.62 -11.81 -24.27
C PRO A 34 20.44 -10.89 -23.05
N ALA A 35 21.40 -11.03 -22.16
CA ALA A 35 21.60 -10.25 -20.95
C ALA A 35 21.76 -8.73 -21.22
N VAL A 36 21.00 -7.92 -20.51
CA VAL A 36 21.33 -6.52 -20.26
C VAL A 36 21.65 -6.40 -18.77
N ALA A 37 22.90 -6.10 -18.47
CA ALA A 37 23.37 -5.83 -17.12
C ALA A 37 22.77 -4.48 -16.65
N VAL A 38 21.82 -4.53 -15.71
CA VAL A 38 21.38 -3.37 -14.95
C VAL A 38 22.21 -3.34 -13.67
N THR A 39 23.02 -2.30 -13.51
CA THR A 39 23.73 -2.02 -12.27
C THR A 39 22.72 -1.54 -11.24
N THR A 40 22.35 -2.42 -10.31
CA THR A 40 21.51 -2.12 -9.17
C THR A 40 22.34 -1.44 -8.08
N GLU A 41 21.86 -0.33 -7.54
CA GLU A 41 22.46 0.37 -6.40
C GLU A 41 22.39 -0.50 -5.13
N GLU A 42 23.54 -0.67 -4.46
CA GLU A 42 23.76 -1.65 -3.37
C GLU A 42 23.14 -1.26 -2.01
N SER A 43 22.34 -0.19 -1.90
CA SER A 43 21.84 0.28 -0.60
C SER A 43 20.48 -0.31 -0.16
N ASP A 44 19.61 -0.71 -1.09
CA ASP A 44 18.28 -1.26 -0.76
C ASP A 44 18.28 -2.77 -0.52
N THR A 45 19.25 -3.49 -1.08
CA THR A 45 19.34 -4.95 -0.95
C THR A 45 19.66 -5.42 0.48
N ASN A 46 20.28 -4.58 1.30
CA ASN A 46 20.69 -4.99 2.66
C ASN A 46 19.54 -4.97 3.66
N ASN A 47 18.55 -4.12 3.47
CA ASN A 47 17.36 -4.05 4.34
C ASN A 47 16.34 -5.13 3.97
N GLN A 48 16.12 -5.38 2.68
CA GLN A 48 15.29 -6.47 2.19
C GLN A 48 15.85 -7.86 2.53
N ALA A 49 17.18 -8.03 2.52
CA ALA A 49 17.80 -9.29 2.91
C ALA A 49 17.68 -9.60 4.41
N HIS A 50 17.58 -8.58 5.25
CA HIS A 50 17.54 -8.77 6.71
C HIS A 50 16.20 -9.29 7.22
N TRP A 51 15.08 -8.80 6.70
CA TRP A 51 13.76 -9.30 7.11
C TRP A 51 13.39 -10.61 6.39
N ALA A 52 13.82 -10.82 5.14
CA ALA A 52 13.60 -12.07 4.43
C ALA A 52 14.24 -13.29 5.16
N ALA A 53 15.28 -13.05 5.94
CA ALA A 53 15.92 -14.09 6.78
C ALA A 53 15.09 -14.44 8.04
N GLN A 54 14.01 -13.71 8.33
CA GLN A 54 13.14 -13.95 9.49
C GLN A 54 11.84 -14.66 9.11
N ILE A 55 11.62 -14.95 7.83
CA ILE A 55 10.41 -15.65 7.37
C ILE A 55 10.48 -17.10 7.78
N ASP A 56 9.50 -17.55 8.58
CA ASP A 56 9.35 -18.95 8.96
C ASP A 56 8.62 -19.74 7.87
N THR A 57 9.37 -20.43 7.03
CA THR A 57 8.80 -21.31 5.99
C THR A 57 8.64 -22.77 6.43
N ASP A 58 9.02 -23.12 7.66
CA ASP A 58 8.97 -24.51 8.15
C ASP A 58 7.53 -24.91 8.52
N THR A 59 6.67 -23.94 8.82
CA THR A 59 5.26 -24.17 9.11
C THR A 59 4.40 -23.74 7.92
N ALA A 60 3.50 -24.62 7.45
CA ALA A 60 2.60 -24.30 6.36
C ALA A 60 1.64 -23.15 6.76
N LEU A 61 1.34 -22.26 5.79
CA LEU A 61 0.32 -21.23 5.96
C LEU A 61 -1.08 -21.86 6.04
N THR A 62 -1.94 -21.22 6.80
CA THR A 62 -3.38 -21.49 6.79
C THR A 62 -4.01 -20.95 5.50
N GLU A 63 -5.22 -21.41 5.17
CA GLU A 63 -5.98 -20.91 4.02
C GLU A 63 -6.27 -19.40 4.15
N ALA A 64 -6.59 -18.92 5.35
CA ALA A 64 -6.84 -17.49 5.63
C ALA A 64 -5.58 -16.62 5.42
N GLU A 65 -4.40 -17.11 5.83
CA GLU A 65 -3.14 -16.39 5.59
C GLU A 65 -2.81 -16.31 4.10
N ILE A 66 -3.01 -17.40 3.34
CA ILE A 66 -2.80 -17.41 1.89
C ILE A 66 -3.76 -16.41 1.21
N GLU A 67 -5.06 -16.49 1.54
CA GLU A 67 -6.07 -15.57 1.00
C GLU A 67 -5.73 -14.11 1.34
N GLY A 68 -5.33 -13.85 2.59
CA GLY A 68 -4.92 -12.53 3.02
C GLY A 68 -3.75 -11.97 2.23
N LEU A 69 -2.70 -12.77 2.02
CA LEU A 69 -1.53 -12.36 1.25
C LEU A 69 -1.87 -12.07 -0.22
N LEU A 70 -2.69 -12.93 -0.85
CA LEU A 70 -3.14 -12.74 -2.23
C LEU A 70 -3.99 -11.47 -2.37
N PHE A 71 -4.91 -11.24 -1.44
CA PHE A 71 -5.78 -10.07 -1.43
C PHE A 71 -4.98 -8.78 -1.23
N MET A 72 -4.16 -8.69 -0.18
CA MET A 72 -3.36 -7.49 0.11
C MET A 72 -2.39 -7.18 -1.04
N ARG A 73 -1.85 -8.19 -1.73
CA ARG A 73 -0.99 -7.98 -2.91
C ARG A 73 -1.70 -7.22 -4.04
N GLU A 74 -2.96 -7.53 -4.29
CA GLU A 74 -3.76 -6.86 -5.31
C GLU A 74 -4.37 -5.54 -4.79
N GLU A 75 -4.67 -5.41 -3.50
CA GLU A 75 -5.21 -4.19 -2.90
C GLU A 75 -4.18 -3.06 -2.91
N GLU A 76 -2.93 -3.32 -2.52
CA GLU A 76 -1.84 -2.34 -2.63
C GLU A 76 -1.59 -1.90 -4.09
N LYS A 77 -1.68 -2.86 -5.03
CA LYS A 77 -1.63 -2.53 -6.45
C LYS A 77 -2.81 -1.67 -6.86
N LEU A 78 -4.01 -1.93 -6.37
CA LEU A 78 -5.20 -1.13 -6.67
C LEU A 78 -5.00 0.32 -6.23
N ALA A 79 -4.51 0.54 -5.00
CA ALA A 79 -4.22 1.87 -4.48
C ALA A 79 -3.24 2.62 -5.41
N GLY A 80 -2.11 2.00 -5.74
CA GLY A 80 -1.12 2.58 -6.65
C GLY A 80 -1.68 2.91 -8.04
N ASP A 81 -2.47 2.00 -8.63
CA ASP A 81 -3.06 2.18 -9.95
C ASP A 81 -4.12 3.29 -9.97
N VAL A 82 -4.98 3.38 -8.94
CA VAL A 82 -5.95 4.48 -8.78
C VAL A 82 -5.24 5.82 -8.63
N TYR A 83 -4.18 5.87 -7.82
CA TYR A 83 -3.45 7.13 -7.62
C TYR A 83 -2.72 7.59 -8.87
N ARG A 84 -2.13 6.70 -9.67
CA ARG A 84 -1.56 7.05 -10.98
C ARG A 84 -2.62 7.58 -11.93
N TYR A 85 -3.77 6.91 -12.02
CA TYR A 85 -4.91 7.36 -12.81
C TYR A 85 -5.37 8.76 -12.40
N LEU A 86 -5.54 9.03 -11.10
CA LEU A 86 -5.98 10.33 -10.59
C LEU A 86 -4.91 11.41 -10.75
N TYR A 87 -3.62 11.05 -10.70
CA TYR A 87 -2.54 11.96 -11.01
C TYR A 87 -2.56 12.39 -12.48
N GLU A 88 -2.76 11.47 -13.41
CA GLU A 88 -2.90 11.78 -14.83
C GLU A 88 -4.09 12.71 -15.10
N GLN A 89 -5.17 12.51 -14.36
CA GLN A 89 -6.39 13.31 -14.52
C GLN A 89 -6.27 14.72 -13.94
N TRP A 90 -5.65 14.86 -12.76
CA TRP A 90 -5.71 16.09 -11.96
C TRP A 90 -4.36 16.77 -11.74
N GLY A 91 -3.24 16.09 -11.94
CA GLY A 91 -1.89 16.62 -11.75
C GLY A 91 -1.54 16.99 -10.30
N SER A 92 -2.30 16.52 -9.31
CA SER A 92 -2.01 16.81 -7.91
C SER A 92 -0.90 15.90 -7.37
N PRO A 93 0.23 16.47 -6.87
CA PRO A 93 1.42 15.68 -6.50
C PRO A 93 1.19 14.66 -5.38
N VAL A 94 0.15 14.81 -4.54
CA VAL A 94 -0.15 13.85 -3.49
C VAL A 94 -0.37 12.45 -4.07
N PHE A 95 -1.03 12.35 -5.22
CA PHE A 95 -1.30 11.07 -5.87
C PHE A 95 -0.02 10.40 -6.37
N SER A 96 0.87 11.13 -7.08
CA SER A 96 2.12 10.53 -7.57
C SER A 96 3.05 10.11 -6.44
N ASN A 97 3.17 10.94 -5.38
CA ASN A 97 4.03 10.63 -4.25
C ASN A 97 3.57 9.39 -3.48
N ILE A 98 2.25 9.24 -3.29
CA ILE A 98 1.70 8.09 -2.60
C ILE A 98 1.75 6.85 -3.50
N ALA A 99 1.47 6.96 -4.81
CA ALA A 99 1.61 5.85 -5.74
C ALA A 99 3.01 5.22 -5.75
N GLU A 100 4.08 6.02 -5.58
CA GLU A 100 5.45 5.52 -5.41
C GLU A 100 5.63 4.74 -4.10
N SER A 101 4.94 5.14 -3.03
CA SER A 101 4.93 4.40 -1.76
C SER A 101 4.18 3.08 -1.88
N GLU A 102 3.05 3.05 -2.61
CA GLU A 102 2.29 1.82 -2.84
C GLU A 102 3.08 0.78 -3.66
N ASP A 103 4.01 1.21 -4.50
CA ASP A 103 4.94 0.28 -5.15
C ASP A 103 5.82 -0.45 -4.13
N MET A 104 6.27 0.21 -3.06
CA MET A 104 7.05 -0.42 -2.00
C MET A 104 6.17 -1.36 -1.13
N HIS A 105 4.93 -0.96 -0.84
CA HIS A 105 3.97 -1.81 -0.14
C HIS A 105 3.71 -3.09 -0.93
N THR A 106 3.35 -2.95 -2.19
CA THR A 106 3.16 -4.02 -3.15
C THR A 106 4.35 -4.99 -3.20
N GLN A 107 5.60 -4.47 -3.22
CA GLN A 107 6.82 -5.28 -3.21
C GLN A 107 7.02 -6.02 -1.87
N SER A 108 6.62 -5.43 -0.76
CA SER A 108 6.73 -6.06 0.56
C SER A 108 5.83 -7.30 0.68
N VAL A 109 4.61 -7.22 0.16
CA VAL A 109 3.70 -8.38 0.10
C VAL A 109 4.20 -9.42 -0.91
N LEU A 110 4.69 -8.98 -2.09
CA LEU A 110 5.27 -9.89 -3.08
C LEU A 110 6.45 -10.70 -2.53
N ALA A 111 7.24 -10.08 -1.66
CA ALA A 111 8.36 -10.78 -1.07
C ALA A 111 7.90 -11.89 -0.10
N LEU A 112 6.80 -11.72 0.64
CA LEU A 112 6.17 -12.79 1.42
C LEU A 112 5.63 -13.90 0.50
N LEU A 113 4.90 -13.56 -0.57
CA LEU A 113 4.42 -14.55 -1.54
C LEU A 113 5.57 -15.40 -2.10
N ASN A 114 6.66 -14.76 -2.52
CA ASN A 114 7.84 -15.45 -3.05
C ASN A 114 8.49 -16.37 -2.01
N ALA A 115 8.61 -15.92 -0.77
CA ALA A 115 9.22 -16.71 0.31
C ALA A 115 8.39 -17.97 0.63
N TYR A 116 7.08 -17.85 0.58
CA TYR A 116 6.17 -18.98 0.79
C TYR A 116 5.90 -19.81 -0.48
N GLY A 117 6.47 -19.43 -1.63
CA GLY A 117 6.28 -20.13 -2.89
C GLY A 117 4.86 -20.01 -3.45
N ILE A 118 4.17 -18.91 -3.14
CA ILE A 118 2.82 -18.59 -3.63
C ILE A 118 2.95 -17.80 -4.94
N GLU A 119 2.17 -18.17 -5.95
CA GLU A 119 2.14 -17.46 -7.23
C GLU A 119 1.54 -16.05 -7.05
N ASP A 120 2.19 -15.04 -7.65
CA ASP A 120 1.71 -13.65 -7.62
C ASP A 120 0.39 -13.53 -8.39
N PRO A 121 -0.73 -13.12 -7.76
CA PRO A 121 -2.01 -12.97 -8.44
C PRO A 121 -2.09 -11.71 -9.29
N ALA A 122 -1.19 -10.74 -9.06
CA ALA A 122 -1.30 -9.41 -9.65
C ALA A 122 -1.05 -9.43 -11.16
N ARG A 123 -1.92 -8.79 -11.90
CA ARG A 123 -1.76 -8.59 -13.34
C ARG A 123 -0.78 -7.47 -13.63
N ILE A 124 -0.05 -7.58 -14.75
CA ILE A 124 0.95 -6.58 -15.16
C ILE A 124 0.27 -5.28 -15.60
N GLU A 125 -0.89 -5.38 -16.23
CA GLU A 125 -1.62 -4.24 -16.76
C GLU A 125 -2.23 -3.41 -15.61
N ALA A 126 -2.06 -2.09 -15.70
CA ALA A 126 -2.69 -1.15 -14.76
C ALA A 126 -4.21 -1.26 -14.83
N GLY A 127 -4.86 -1.23 -13.68
CA GLY A 127 -6.32 -1.29 -13.56
C GLY A 127 -6.93 -2.65 -13.85
N GLN A 128 -6.11 -3.72 -13.93
CA GLN A 128 -6.59 -5.10 -14.06
C GLN A 128 -6.24 -5.92 -12.82
N PHE A 129 -7.23 -6.63 -12.30
CA PHE A 129 -7.15 -7.41 -11.08
C PHE A 129 -7.66 -8.83 -11.32
N SER A 130 -7.07 -9.80 -10.62
CA SER A 130 -7.54 -11.18 -10.63
C SER A 130 -8.75 -11.35 -9.71
N ASP A 131 -8.79 -10.59 -8.61
CA ASP A 131 -9.95 -10.51 -7.73
C ASP A 131 -11.07 -9.66 -8.35
N PRO A 132 -12.27 -10.24 -8.60
CA PRO A 132 -13.38 -9.48 -9.21
C PRO A 132 -13.94 -8.37 -8.31
N ALA A 133 -13.79 -8.47 -6.98
CA ALA A 133 -14.25 -7.43 -6.08
C ALA A 133 -13.31 -6.22 -6.15
N LEU A 134 -12.00 -6.44 -6.20
CA LEU A 134 -11.01 -5.38 -6.40
C LEU A 134 -11.12 -4.76 -7.80
N GLN A 135 -11.43 -5.56 -8.85
CA GLN A 135 -11.73 -4.99 -10.16
C GLN A 135 -12.92 -4.03 -10.11
N THR A 136 -14.01 -4.46 -9.45
CA THR A 136 -15.20 -3.61 -9.29
C THR A 136 -14.88 -2.35 -8.51
N LEU A 137 -14.13 -2.48 -7.41
CA LEU A 137 -13.72 -1.35 -6.58
C LEU A 137 -12.87 -0.34 -7.37
N TYR A 138 -11.90 -0.82 -8.14
CA TYR A 138 -11.10 0.04 -9.03
C TYR A 138 -11.97 0.84 -10.01
N ASP A 139 -12.91 0.16 -10.68
CA ASP A 139 -13.80 0.80 -11.65
C ASP A 139 -14.68 1.87 -11.00
N GLU A 140 -15.21 1.61 -9.80
CA GLU A 140 -16.02 2.56 -9.04
C GLU A 140 -15.21 3.77 -8.55
N LEU A 141 -14.02 3.53 -8.00
CA LEU A 141 -13.15 4.59 -7.46
C LEU A 141 -12.64 5.52 -8.57
N THR A 142 -12.25 4.98 -9.72
CA THR A 142 -11.80 5.79 -10.86
C THR A 142 -12.94 6.61 -11.44
N VAL A 143 -14.14 6.07 -11.54
CA VAL A 143 -15.35 6.83 -11.96
C VAL A 143 -15.66 7.95 -10.97
N GLN A 144 -15.63 7.66 -9.66
CA GLN A 144 -15.90 8.66 -8.63
C GLN A 144 -14.83 9.76 -8.61
N GLY A 145 -13.56 9.38 -8.61
CA GLY A 145 -12.44 10.32 -8.55
C GLY A 145 -12.28 11.20 -9.80
N SER A 146 -12.88 10.78 -10.93
CA SER A 146 -12.91 11.57 -12.17
C SER A 146 -13.94 12.70 -12.16
N GLN A 147 -14.84 12.78 -11.20
CA GLN A 147 -15.91 13.79 -11.18
C GLN A 147 -15.40 15.18 -10.80
N SER A 148 -14.47 15.25 -9.85
CA SER A 148 -13.81 16.49 -9.43
C SER A 148 -12.53 16.20 -8.66
N LEU A 149 -11.65 17.20 -8.55
CA LEU A 149 -10.46 17.09 -7.71
C LEU A 149 -10.83 16.87 -6.23
N GLN A 150 -11.95 17.41 -5.78
CA GLN A 150 -12.51 17.16 -4.45
C GLN A 150 -12.85 15.68 -4.27
N ASP A 151 -13.56 15.09 -5.23
CA ASP A 151 -13.92 13.67 -5.19
C ASP A 151 -12.68 12.79 -5.28
N ALA A 152 -11.68 13.18 -6.07
CA ALA A 152 -10.40 12.47 -6.14
C ALA A 152 -9.68 12.41 -4.77
N TYR A 153 -9.64 13.51 -4.02
CA TYR A 153 -9.07 13.49 -2.67
C TYR A 153 -9.89 12.64 -1.69
N LEU A 154 -11.22 12.64 -1.81
CA LEU A 154 -12.09 11.76 -1.02
C LEU A 154 -11.85 10.29 -1.36
N VAL A 155 -11.66 9.96 -2.63
CA VAL A 155 -11.27 8.61 -3.07
C VAL A 155 -9.93 8.21 -2.46
N GLY A 156 -8.93 9.10 -2.49
CA GLY A 156 -7.65 8.81 -1.86
C GLY A 156 -7.79 8.48 -0.37
N GLY A 157 -8.50 9.31 0.39
CA GLY A 157 -8.74 9.02 1.80
C GLY A 157 -9.57 7.77 2.06
N ALA A 158 -10.52 7.44 1.16
CA ALA A 158 -11.35 6.23 1.25
C ALA A 158 -10.52 4.96 1.08
N ILE A 159 -9.59 4.94 0.13
CA ILE A 159 -8.68 3.81 -0.09
C ILE A 159 -7.85 3.55 1.16
N GLU A 160 -7.23 4.58 1.73
CA GLU A 160 -6.41 4.42 2.94
C GLU A 160 -7.22 3.94 4.15
N GLU A 161 -8.47 4.42 4.30
CA GLU A 161 -9.34 3.93 5.37
C GLU A 161 -9.69 2.45 5.20
N ILE A 162 -9.93 1.98 3.98
CA ILE A 162 -10.23 0.58 3.66
C ILE A 162 -9.00 -0.27 3.94
N ASP A 163 -7.86 0.09 3.38
CA ASP A 163 -6.60 -0.62 3.52
C ASP A 163 -6.20 -0.79 5.00
N ILE A 164 -6.26 0.27 5.81
CA ILE A 164 -6.01 0.18 7.26
C ILE A 164 -6.93 -0.83 7.93
N LEU A 165 -8.23 -0.85 7.58
CA LEU A 165 -9.19 -1.77 8.19
C LEU A 165 -8.93 -3.22 7.76
N ASP A 166 -8.61 -3.45 6.50
CA ASP A 166 -8.32 -4.77 5.97
C ASP A 166 -7.00 -5.32 6.53
N LEU A 167 -5.95 -4.52 6.60
CA LEU A 167 -4.69 -4.88 7.28
C LEU A 167 -4.91 -5.25 8.74
N GLN A 168 -5.68 -4.46 9.50
CA GLN A 168 -6.01 -4.76 10.89
C GLN A 168 -6.79 -6.07 11.03
N ALA A 169 -7.72 -6.35 10.12
CA ALA A 169 -8.47 -7.60 10.10
C ALA A 169 -7.56 -8.80 9.81
N ARG A 170 -6.64 -8.69 8.84
CA ARG A 170 -5.68 -9.73 8.49
C ARG A 170 -4.65 -9.99 9.59
N ILE A 171 -4.19 -8.96 10.29
CA ILE A 171 -3.33 -9.12 11.48
C ILE A 171 -4.04 -9.94 12.56
N ALA A 172 -5.34 -9.74 12.76
CA ALA A 172 -6.10 -10.50 13.75
C ALA A 172 -6.34 -11.98 13.37
N GLU A 173 -6.09 -12.37 12.12
CA GLU A 173 -6.30 -13.73 11.59
C GLU A 173 -5.01 -14.57 11.57
N THR A 174 -3.84 -14.01 11.97
CA THR A 174 -2.56 -14.71 11.95
C THR A 174 -1.78 -14.52 13.25
N ASP A 175 -1.01 -15.54 13.63
CA ASP A 175 -0.02 -15.48 14.70
C ASP A 175 1.43 -15.43 14.15
N ARG A 176 1.60 -15.28 12.85
CA ARG A 176 2.92 -15.28 12.19
C ARG A 176 3.57 -13.91 12.27
N GLU A 177 4.69 -13.86 13.01
CA GLU A 177 5.40 -12.61 13.28
C GLU A 177 5.89 -11.91 12.00
N ASP A 178 6.28 -12.66 10.97
CA ASP A 178 6.75 -12.12 9.68
C ASP A 178 5.62 -11.46 8.88
N ILE A 179 4.44 -12.07 8.82
CA ILE A 179 3.25 -11.49 8.18
C ILE A 179 2.78 -10.26 8.98
N ILE A 180 2.66 -10.40 10.31
CA ILE A 180 2.26 -9.29 11.19
C ILE A 180 3.19 -8.10 11.02
N MET A 181 4.51 -8.32 10.99
CA MET A 181 5.49 -7.25 10.83
C MET A 181 5.30 -6.49 9.51
N VAL A 182 5.06 -7.19 8.40
CA VAL A 182 4.80 -6.55 7.11
C VAL A 182 3.51 -5.76 7.17
N TYR A 183 2.40 -6.36 7.60
CA TYR A 183 1.10 -5.69 7.68
C TYR A 183 1.10 -4.49 8.63
N GLU A 184 1.78 -4.54 9.77
CA GLU A 184 1.95 -3.38 10.65
C GLU A 184 2.74 -2.24 9.99
N ASN A 185 3.72 -2.56 9.14
CA ASN A 185 4.48 -1.53 8.42
C ASN A 185 3.63 -0.91 7.32
N LEU A 186 2.84 -1.69 6.59
CA LEU A 186 1.86 -1.20 5.62
C LEU A 186 0.85 -0.29 6.32
N THR A 187 0.23 -0.75 7.41
CA THR A 187 -0.73 0.05 8.20
C THR A 187 -0.16 1.43 8.58
N LYS A 188 1.09 1.50 9.04
CA LYS A 188 1.75 2.79 9.37
C LYS A 188 1.92 3.69 8.13
N GLY A 189 2.22 3.08 6.97
CA GLY A 189 2.29 3.77 5.68
C GLY A 189 0.94 4.38 5.32
N SER A 190 -0.11 3.56 5.29
CA SER A 190 -1.48 3.96 4.94
C SER A 190 -2.06 5.00 5.90
N GLU A 191 -1.75 4.92 7.21
CA GLU A 191 -2.06 6.00 8.15
C GLU A 191 -1.38 7.32 7.79
N SER A 192 -0.12 7.27 7.31
CA SER A 192 0.59 8.46 6.84
C SER A 192 -0.02 9.02 5.56
N HIS A 193 -0.42 8.15 4.65
CA HIS A 193 -1.11 8.51 3.41
C HIS A 193 -2.47 9.14 3.69
N LEU A 194 -3.27 8.55 4.60
CA LEU A 194 -4.54 9.12 5.05
C LEU A 194 -4.37 10.55 5.57
N ARG A 195 -3.38 10.78 6.45
CA ARG A 195 -3.04 12.12 6.94
C ARG A 195 -2.69 13.09 5.81
N ALA A 196 -1.98 12.61 4.78
CA ALA A 196 -1.65 13.44 3.62
C ALA A 196 -2.89 13.81 2.80
N PHE A 197 -3.78 12.87 2.52
CA PHE A 197 -5.04 13.15 1.82
C PHE A 197 -5.95 14.08 2.61
N VAL A 198 -6.12 13.85 3.91
CA VAL A 198 -6.90 14.75 4.79
C VAL A 198 -6.37 16.17 4.75
N ARG A 199 -5.05 16.34 4.91
CA ARG A 199 -4.40 17.66 4.87
C ARG A 199 -4.60 18.35 3.52
N VAL A 200 -4.44 17.65 2.40
CA VAL A 200 -4.63 18.25 1.07
C VAL A 200 -6.09 18.59 0.83
N TYR A 201 -7.01 17.69 1.18
CA TYR A 201 -8.44 17.94 1.09
C TYR A 201 -8.85 19.20 1.86
N GLU A 202 -8.52 19.30 3.15
CA GLU A 202 -8.89 20.43 3.97
C GLU A 202 -8.26 21.76 3.51
N ASN A 203 -7.02 21.70 3.00
CA ASN A 203 -6.34 22.89 2.49
C ASN A 203 -6.88 23.36 1.14
N GLN A 204 -7.25 22.48 0.24
CA GLN A 204 -7.67 22.82 -1.12
C GLN A 204 -9.17 23.04 -1.22
N VAL A 205 -9.96 22.19 -0.56
CA VAL A 205 -11.42 22.22 -0.61
C VAL A 205 -12.00 23.17 0.42
N ARG A 206 -11.27 23.43 1.54
CA ARG A 206 -11.71 24.28 2.66
C ARG A 206 -12.93 23.69 3.40
N GLU A 207 -13.10 22.38 3.36
CA GLU A 207 -14.08 21.63 4.15
C GLU A 207 -13.34 20.66 5.07
N THR A 208 -13.93 20.32 6.21
CA THR A 208 -13.38 19.31 7.12
C THR A 208 -13.60 17.92 6.54
N TYR A 209 -12.53 17.13 6.44
CA TYR A 209 -12.62 15.72 6.08
C TYR A 209 -13.35 14.93 7.18
N ARG A 210 -14.10 13.93 6.80
CA ARG A 210 -14.79 13.01 7.71
C ARG A 210 -14.51 11.57 7.26
N ALA A 211 -14.30 10.71 8.25
CA ALA A 211 -14.15 9.29 7.99
C ALA A 211 -15.31 8.76 7.14
N GLN A 212 -14.96 7.93 6.16
CA GLN A 212 -15.91 7.38 5.18
C GLN A 212 -16.22 5.91 5.48
N TYR A 213 -15.23 5.13 5.92
CA TYR A 213 -15.32 3.69 6.17
C TYR A 213 -15.02 3.33 7.61
N MET A 214 -14.02 3.93 8.23
CA MET A 214 -13.70 3.70 9.63
C MET A 214 -14.62 4.52 10.57
N THR A 215 -14.61 4.20 11.85
CA THR A 215 -15.31 5.02 12.85
C THR A 215 -14.60 6.37 13.01
N GLN A 216 -15.36 7.41 13.33
CA GLN A 216 -14.79 8.73 13.58
C GLN A 216 -13.74 8.71 14.71
N ALA A 217 -13.88 7.82 15.70
CA ALA A 217 -12.91 7.69 16.79
C ALA A 217 -11.57 7.10 16.31
N GLN A 218 -11.58 6.05 15.47
CA GLN A 218 -10.37 5.49 14.87
C GLN A 218 -9.67 6.53 13.98
N PHE A 219 -10.44 7.23 13.16
CA PHE A 219 -9.93 8.31 12.31
C PHE A 219 -9.23 9.41 13.15
N GLU A 220 -9.88 9.89 14.21
CA GLU A 220 -9.32 10.93 15.07
C GLU A 220 -8.03 10.46 15.77
N GLU A 221 -7.95 9.20 16.17
CA GLU A 221 -6.74 8.62 16.74
C GLU A 221 -5.57 8.67 15.74
N ILE A 222 -5.80 8.26 14.49
CA ILE A 222 -4.80 8.30 13.43
C ILE A 222 -4.34 9.73 13.15
N ILE A 223 -5.27 10.67 13.01
CA ILE A 223 -4.93 12.07 12.69
C ILE A 223 -4.19 12.75 13.85
N GLN A 224 -4.48 12.39 15.11
CA GLN A 224 -3.83 12.98 16.29
C GLN A 224 -2.45 12.39 16.59
N ALA A 225 -2.15 11.16 16.16
CA ALA A 225 -0.88 10.49 16.42
C ALA A 225 0.34 11.30 15.94
N ASP A 226 0.21 12.02 14.83
CA ASP A 226 1.27 12.88 14.27
C ASP A 226 1.50 14.19 15.07
N ASN A 227 0.54 14.59 15.88
CA ASN A 227 0.62 15.82 16.70
C ASN A 227 1.33 15.60 18.05
N ASN A 228 1.76 14.37 18.37
CA ASN A 228 2.44 14.06 19.61
C ASN A 228 3.95 13.77 19.38
N PRO A 229 4.86 14.78 19.54
CA PRO A 229 6.28 14.64 19.24
C PRO A 229 7.05 13.71 20.19
N GLY A 230 6.35 12.92 21.02
CA GLY A 230 6.92 12.09 22.06
C GLY A 230 7.15 10.61 21.73
N ASN A 231 6.74 10.09 20.58
CA ASN A 231 6.81 8.65 20.31
C ASN A 231 7.74 8.27 19.13
N GLY A 232 8.57 9.18 18.66
CA GLY A 232 9.64 8.87 17.72
C GLY A 232 10.80 8.20 18.46
N ILE A 233 10.96 6.88 18.30
CA ILE A 233 12.20 6.19 18.68
C ILE A 233 13.32 6.80 17.84
N GLY A 234 14.20 7.58 18.52
CA GLY A 234 15.21 8.40 17.91
C GLY A 234 16.22 7.62 17.09
N GLY A 235 16.20 7.84 15.78
CA GLY A 235 17.36 7.66 14.94
C GLY A 235 18.38 8.76 15.26
N GLN A 236 19.41 8.47 16.07
CA GLN A 236 20.52 9.38 16.33
C GLN A 236 21.39 9.47 15.06
N GLY A 237 21.10 10.43 14.20
CA GLY A 237 22.03 10.89 13.17
C GLY A 237 23.10 11.75 13.82
N ALA A 238 24.28 11.18 14.06
CA ALA A 238 25.46 11.91 14.52
C ALA A 238 26.01 12.77 13.37
N GLY A 239 25.52 13.99 13.24
CA GLY A 239 26.11 15.03 12.40
C GLY A 239 27.29 15.67 13.11
N GLN A 240 28.52 15.22 12.85
CA GLN A 240 29.74 15.94 13.24
C GLN A 240 29.98 17.10 12.28
N GLY A 241 29.58 18.31 12.71
CA GLY A 241 29.95 19.56 12.05
C GLY A 241 31.39 19.94 12.37
N TYR A 242 32.30 19.82 11.42
CA TYR A 242 33.62 20.45 11.46
C TYR A 242 33.48 21.89 10.93
N GLY A 243 33.41 22.85 11.84
CA GLY A 243 33.54 24.24 11.53
C GLY A 243 34.84 24.79 12.07
N GLN A 244 35.92 24.81 11.27
CA GLN A 244 37.10 25.64 11.55
C GLN A 244 36.97 26.96 10.81
N GLY A 245 36.68 28.03 11.56
CA GLY A 245 36.80 29.40 11.09
C GLY A 245 38.11 30.00 11.57
N ASN A 246 39.10 30.10 10.71
CA ASN A 246 40.29 30.94 10.94
C ASN A 246 40.01 32.40 10.53
N GLY A 247 39.81 33.25 11.52
CA GLY A 247 39.85 34.69 11.34
C GLY A 247 41.25 35.21 11.54
N VAL A 248 41.87 35.68 10.48
CA VAL A 248 43.13 36.45 10.55
C VAL A 248 42.78 37.92 10.43
N GLY A 249 43.04 38.66 11.51
CA GLY A 249 42.98 40.11 11.50
C GLY A 249 44.19 40.74 10.83
N LYS A 250 44.02 41.94 10.37
CA LYS A 250 45.09 42.81 9.91
C LYS A 250 44.87 44.26 10.33
N PRO A 251 45.94 45.02 10.42
CA PRO A 251 46.06 46.30 11.14
C PRO A 251 45.35 47.43 10.43
#